data_d2571cae993e01ee733a37dc56cd5273
#
_entry.id   d2571cae993e01ee733a37dc56cd5273
#
_cell.length_a   1.000
_cell.length_b   1.000
_cell.length_c   1.000
_cell.angle_alpha   90.00
_cell.angle_beta   90.00
_cell.angle_gamma   90.00
#
_symmetry.space_group_name_H-M   'P 1'
#
loop_
_entity.id
_entity.type
_entity.pdbx_description
1 polymer ?
#
loop_
_entity_poly.entity_id
_entity_poly.type
_entity_poly.pdbx_seq_one_letter_code
_entity_poly.pdbx_strand_id
1 'polypeptide(L)'
;LLTLASTTGCGSQEKKAATAPPQVVNITYVKSPLNIPSIIDKNINTVSKAFAKTNTGINFPEINSGAKQPETLAAGSLDICSALGGTSAILAASNGVDVKIIGIYSRAPQAFNIMSKNPELKTLADLKGKTVAGPKGTILHQILLAGLDKAGLQASDVELLSMDIPPSVTAMLNENVDAALVAGADVLRAQKAGAHILANGEGLVDATIVIATSNKFLQTHPEAIKQYLEAHKENIAFLHKNQAQAYEFTAKATGLQPAEVRAMAPWYNFDPTLTPQDLTELEKTQEFLLKAGLQKNKIDIKNLIVKL
;
A
#
# COMPACT_ATOMS: atom_id res chain seq x y z
N LEU A 1 -28.43 -38.11 -57.87
CA LEU A 1 -28.07 -38.45 -56.48
C LEU A 1 -27.12 -37.38 -55.93
N LEU A 2 -27.65 -36.44 -55.12
CA LEU A 2 -26.86 -35.47 -54.34
C LEU A 2 -26.60 -36.05 -52.95
N THR A 3 -25.35 -36.15 -52.55
CA THR A 3 -24.95 -36.49 -51.19
C THR A 3 -24.61 -35.19 -50.46
N LEU A 4 -25.40 -34.83 -49.44
CA LEU A 4 -25.08 -33.79 -48.47
C LEU A 4 -24.00 -34.32 -47.51
N ALA A 5 -22.87 -33.63 -47.42
CA ALA A 5 -21.89 -33.85 -46.39
C ALA A 5 -22.14 -32.86 -45.24
N SER A 6 -22.54 -33.38 -44.10
CA SER A 6 -22.70 -32.63 -42.84
C SER A 6 -21.34 -32.43 -42.21
N THR A 7 -20.83 -31.20 -42.18
CA THR A 7 -19.64 -30.83 -41.38
C THR A 7 -20.06 -30.51 -39.96
N THR A 8 -19.80 -31.44 -39.06
CA THR A 8 -19.83 -31.21 -37.60
C THR A 8 -18.62 -30.37 -37.20
N GLY A 9 -18.84 -29.10 -36.90
CA GLY A 9 -17.84 -28.23 -36.34
C GLY A 9 -17.58 -28.60 -34.86
N CYS A 10 -16.46 -29.29 -34.59
CA CYS A 10 -15.89 -29.36 -33.23
C CYS A 10 -15.32 -28.00 -32.88
N GLY A 11 -16.02 -27.29 -31.99
CA GLY A 11 -15.45 -26.14 -31.28
C GLY A 11 -14.36 -26.60 -30.33
N SER A 12 -13.11 -26.55 -30.77
CA SER A 12 -11.95 -26.69 -29.91
C SER A 12 -11.85 -25.45 -29.04
N GLN A 13 -12.22 -25.55 -27.76
CA GLN A 13 -11.76 -24.62 -26.74
C GLN A 13 -10.23 -24.73 -26.70
N GLU A 14 -9.55 -23.72 -27.22
CA GLU A 14 -8.12 -23.55 -26.98
C GLU A 14 -7.87 -23.45 -25.47
N LYS A 15 -7.42 -24.53 -24.85
CA LYS A 15 -6.78 -24.48 -23.55
C LYS A 15 -5.55 -23.58 -23.73
N LYS A 16 -5.60 -22.35 -23.20
CA LYS A 16 -4.43 -21.49 -23.04
C LYS A 16 -3.33 -22.38 -22.45
N ALA A 17 -2.25 -22.60 -23.19
CA ALA A 17 -1.11 -23.33 -22.69
C ALA A 17 -0.62 -22.67 -21.40
N ALA A 18 -0.50 -23.45 -20.33
CA ALA A 18 0.04 -22.95 -19.06
C ALA A 18 1.47 -22.46 -19.36
N THR A 19 1.70 -21.17 -19.16
CA THR A 19 3.05 -20.61 -19.27
C THR A 19 3.94 -21.22 -18.20
N ALA A 20 5.20 -21.50 -18.53
CA ALA A 20 6.16 -22.05 -17.57
C ALA A 20 6.26 -21.12 -16.34
N PRO A 21 6.53 -21.67 -15.14
CA PRO A 21 6.77 -20.85 -13.97
C PRO A 21 7.90 -19.83 -14.22
N PRO A 22 7.83 -18.62 -13.67
CA PRO A 22 8.93 -17.68 -13.78
C PRO A 22 10.16 -18.22 -13.05
N GLN A 23 11.35 -17.92 -13.54
CA GLN A 23 12.59 -18.35 -12.86
C GLN A 23 12.77 -17.63 -11.53
N VAL A 24 12.44 -16.34 -11.49
CA VAL A 24 12.51 -15.48 -10.30
C VAL A 24 11.29 -14.57 -10.27
N VAL A 25 10.76 -14.31 -9.08
CA VAL A 25 9.72 -13.29 -8.84
C VAL A 25 10.27 -12.24 -7.88
N ASN A 26 10.15 -10.98 -8.25
CA ASN A 26 10.57 -9.84 -7.44
C ASN A 26 9.35 -9.26 -6.71
N ILE A 27 9.34 -9.36 -5.38
CA ILE A 27 8.22 -8.95 -4.52
C ILE A 27 8.74 -7.89 -3.55
N THR A 28 8.10 -6.73 -3.45
CA THR A 28 8.55 -5.74 -2.47
C THR A 28 8.52 -6.28 -1.05
N TYR A 29 9.60 -6.05 -0.31
CA TYR A 29 9.57 -6.12 1.14
C TYR A 29 9.29 -4.72 1.69
N VAL A 30 8.18 -4.57 2.40
CA VAL A 30 7.75 -3.29 2.97
C VAL A 30 7.48 -3.51 4.45
N LYS A 31 8.38 -3.03 5.32
CA LYS A 31 8.21 -3.15 6.78
C LYS A 31 7.44 -2.00 7.41
N SER A 32 7.55 -0.80 6.80
CA SER A 32 6.84 0.40 7.24
C SER A 32 5.49 0.54 6.51
N PRO A 33 4.43 1.08 7.14
CA PRO A 33 4.42 1.68 8.48
C PRO A 33 4.46 0.66 9.63
N LEU A 34 3.81 -0.49 9.56
CA LEU A 34 3.89 -1.65 10.47
C LEU A 34 3.31 -2.88 9.74
N ASN A 35 3.96 -3.31 8.68
CA ASN A 35 3.47 -4.38 7.81
C ASN A 35 3.78 -5.76 8.40
N ILE A 36 3.09 -6.13 9.48
CA ILE A 36 3.31 -7.36 10.24
C ILE A 36 3.32 -8.61 9.36
N PRO A 37 2.38 -8.82 8.39
CA PRO A 37 2.42 -10.01 7.53
C PRO A 37 3.70 -10.13 6.70
N SER A 38 4.23 -9.02 6.17
CA SER A 38 5.51 -9.01 5.42
C SER A 38 6.71 -9.33 6.31
N ILE A 39 6.69 -8.84 7.56
CA ILE A 39 7.73 -9.13 8.56
C ILE A 39 7.67 -10.61 8.99
N ILE A 40 6.48 -11.17 9.16
CA ILE A 40 6.29 -12.61 9.41
C ILE A 40 6.91 -13.41 8.28
N ASP A 41 6.56 -13.10 7.02
CA ASP A 41 7.12 -13.79 5.86
C ASP A 41 8.63 -13.84 5.88
N LYS A 42 9.28 -12.69 6.16
CA LYS A 42 10.74 -12.59 6.23
C LYS A 42 11.37 -13.47 7.31
N ASN A 43 10.62 -13.80 8.38
CA ASN A 43 11.10 -14.63 9.48
C ASN A 43 10.82 -16.13 9.30
N ILE A 44 9.69 -16.49 8.69
CA ILE A 44 9.30 -17.90 8.53
C ILE A 44 9.37 -18.40 7.10
N ASN A 45 9.68 -17.50 6.14
CA ASN A 45 9.90 -17.78 4.71
C ASN A 45 8.72 -18.48 4.01
N THR A 46 7.48 -18.09 4.34
CA THR A 46 6.26 -18.71 3.78
C THR A 46 6.21 -18.60 2.26
N VAL A 47 6.43 -17.40 1.72
CA VAL A 47 6.45 -17.14 0.27
C VAL A 47 7.56 -17.96 -0.41
N SER A 48 8.79 -17.90 0.10
CA SER A 48 9.90 -18.67 -0.48
C SER A 48 9.64 -20.19 -0.46
N LYS A 49 9.06 -20.72 0.61
CA LYS A 49 8.66 -22.13 0.70
C LYS A 49 7.56 -22.49 -0.29
N ALA A 50 6.57 -21.61 -0.47
CA ALA A 50 5.54 -21.82 -1.46
C ALA A 50 6.16 -21.92 -2.86
N PHE A 51 6.98 -20.98 -3.27
CA PHE A 51 7.58 -20.91 -4.60
C PHE A 51 8.67 -21.95 -4.86
N ALA A 52 9.31 -22.49 -3.83
CA ALA A 52 10.23 -23.62 -3.99
C ALA A 52 9.57 -24.86 -4.62
N LYS A 53 8.26 -25.04 -4.43
CA LYS A 53 7.49 -26.14 -5.03
C LYS A 53 7.45 -26.08 -6.58
N THR A 54 7.64 -24.89 -7.15
CA THR A 54 7.69 -24.66 -8.61
C THR A 54 9.10 -24.33 -9.11
N ASN A 55 10.12 -24.52 -8.26
CA ASN A 55 11.52 -24.18 -8.53
C ASN A 55 11.71 -22.70 -8.95
N THR A 56 10.91 -21.81 -8.37
CA THR A 56 10.96 -20.36 -8.63
C THR A 56 11.74 -19.66 -7.50
N GLY A 57 12.74 -18.87 -7.85
CA GLY A 57 13.47 -18.00 -6.93
C GLY A 57 12.63 -16.79 -6.51
N ILE A 58 12.86 -16.26 -5.32
CA ILE A 58 12.22 -15.03 -4.84
C ILE A 58 13.27 -14.01 -4.43
N ASN A 59 13.12 -12.80 -4.95
CA ASN A 59 13.85 -11.61 -4.48
C ASN A 59 12.89 -10.69 -3.72
N PHE A 60 13.37 -10.13 -2.62
CA PHE A 60 12.63 -9.19 -1.79
C PHE A 60 13.34 -7.82 -1.74
N PRO A 61 13.25 -6.97 -2.79
CA PRO A 61 13.76 -5.61 -2.73
C PRO A 61 13.00 -4.81 -1.66
N GLU A 62 13.74 -4.12 -0.77
CA GLU A 62 13.14 -3.25 0.24
C GLU A 62 12.82 -1.90 -0.39
N ILE A 63 11.52 -1.63 -0.63
CA ILE A 63 11.02 -0.36 -1.18
C ILE A 63 9.89 0.14 -0.28
N ASN A 64 10.23 1.00 0.67
CA ASN A 64 9.26 1.54 1.64
C ASN A 64 8.47 2.74 1.11
N SER A 65 8.91 3.39 0.03
CA SER A 65 8.21 4.52 -0.58
C SER A 65 7.09 4.05 -1.50
N GLY A 66 5.84 4.41 -1.17
CA GLY A 66 4.67 4.10 -1.99
C GLY A 66 4.70 4.75 -3.38
N ALA A 67 5.43 5.85 -3.57
CA ALA A 67 5.60 6.49 -4.87
C ALA A 67 6.58 5.73 -5.77
N LYS A 68 7.63 5.11 -5.19
CA LYS A 68 8.67 4.40 -5.95
C LYS A 68 8.26 3.01 -6.41
N GLN A 69 7.32 2.36 -5.73
CA GLN A 69 6.90 0.99 -6.10
C GLN A 69 6.31 0.92 -7.52
N PRO A 70 5.35 1.79 -7.93
CA PRO A 70 4.81 1.76 -9.29
C PRO A 70 5.85 2.08 -10.36
N GLU A 71 6.83 2.95 -10.08
CA GLU A 71 7.93 3.26 -10.99
C GLU A 71 8.81 2.02 -11.23
N THR A 72 9.12 1.27 -10.16
CA THR A 72 9.91 0.04 -10.23
C THR A 72 9.13 -1.08 -10.94
N LEU A 73 7.80 -1.14 -10.74
CA LEU A 73 6.91 -2.06 -11.46
C LEU A 73 6.90 -1.73 -12.96
N ALA A 74 6.76 -0.45 -13.33
CA ALA A 74 6.78 0.00 -14.71
C ALA A 74 8.10 -0.28 -15.42
N ALA A 75 9.22 -0.20 -14.68
CA ALA A 75 10.55 -0.54 -15.19
C ALA A 75 10.77 -2.06 -15.36
N GLY A 76 9.83 -2.91 -14.93
CA GLY A 76 9.95 -4.37 -14.99
C GLY A 76 10.96 -4.96 -14.00
N SER A 77 11.40 -4.18 -13.02
CA SER A 77 12.31 -4.64 -11.96
C SER A 77 11.56 -5.18 -10.73
N LEU A 78 10.24 -5.10 -10.75
CA LEU A 78 9.33 -5.59 -9.74
C LEU A 78 8.17 -6.31 -10.41
N ASP A 79 7.73 -7.42 -9.82
CA ASP A 79 6.59 -8.20 -10.31
C ASP A 79 5.35 -8.02 -9.42
N ILE A 80 5.57 -7.93 -8.10
CA ILE A 80 4.48 -7.76 -7.12
C ILE A 80 4.83 -6.65 -6.13
N CYS A 81 3.96 -5.64 -6.07
CA CYS A 81 3.92 -4.65 -4.99
C CYS A 81 3.15 -5.27 -3.83
N SER A 82 3.83 -5.76 -2.79
CA SER A 82 3.20 -6.47 -1.67
C SER A 82 2.31 -5.57 -0.81
N ALA A 83 2.69 -4.29 -0.65
CA ALA A 83 1.96 -3.31 0.15
C ALA A 83 2.10 -1.92 -0.48
N LEU A 84 1.17 -1.59 -1.37
CA LEU A 84 1.09 -0.33 -2.09
C LEU A 84 -0.13 0.47 -1.63
N GLY A 85 0.03 1.76 -1.34
CA GLY A 85 -1.12 2.61 -1.03
C GLY A 85 -2.10 2.70 -2.21
N GLY A 86 -3.41 2.55 -1.94
CA GLY A 86 -4.45 2.66 -2.97
C GLY A 86 -4.38 3.97 -3.75
N THR A 87 -4.08 5.08 -3.06
CA THR A 87 -3.83 6.40 -3.66
C THR A 87 -2.72 6.34 -4.72
N SER A 88 -1.59 5.71 -4.38
CA SER A 88 -0.45 5.59 -5.30
C SER A 88 -0.76 4.65 -6.48
N ALA A 89 -1.54 3.59 -6.25
CA ALA A 89 -1.98 2.68 -7.31
C ALA A 89 -2.89 3.39 -8.32
N ILE A 90 -3.86 4.19 -7.85
CA ILE A 90 -4.77 4.97 -8.70
C ILE A 90 -4.00 6.02 -9.50
N LEU A 91 -3.11 6.76 -8.86
CA LEU A 91 -2.27 7.77 -9.56
C LEU A 91 -1.39 7.12 -10.62
N ALA A 92 -0.75 6.00 -10.31
CA ALA A 92 0.06 5.27 -11.28
C ALA A 92 -0.76 4.82 -12.50
N ALA A 93 -1.92 4.20 -12.26
CA ALA A 93 -2.83 3.76 -13.32
C ALA A 93 -3.32 4.93 -14.19
N SER A 94 -3.68 6.07 -13.58
CA SER A 94 -4.14 7.26 -14.30
C SER A 94 -3.05 7.92 -15.14
N ASN A 95 -1.80 7.69 -14.81
CA ASN A 95 -0.63 8.12 -15.57
C ASN A 95 -0.15 7.06 -16.59
N GLY A 96 -0.92 6.00 -16.82
CA GLY A 96 -0.66 4.98 -17.83
C GLY A 96 0.28 3.86 -17.40
N VAL A 97 0.62 3.76 -16.11
CA VAL A 97 1.38 2.62 -15.60
C VAL A 97 0.51 1.37 -15.66
N ASP A 98 1.07 0.26 -16.20
CA ASP A 98 0.41 -1.04 -16.21
C ASP A 98 0.38 -1.61 -14.79
N VAL A 99 -0.70 -1.33 -14.07
CA VAL A 99 -0.90 -1.80 -12.70
C VAL A 99 -2.31 -2.37 -12.53
N LYS A 100 -2.42 -3.45 -11.77
CA LYS A 100 -3.67 -4.11 -11.36
C LYS A 100 -3.63 -4.39 -9.86
N ILE A 101 -4.72 -4.09 -9.17
CA ILE A 101 -4.94 -4.47 -7.78
C ILE A 101 -5.45 -5.91 -7.75
N ILE A 102 -4.75 -6.78 -7.03
CA ILE A 102 -5.02 -8.22 -6.94
C ILE A 102 -5.45 -8.66 -5.54
N GLY A 103 -5.44 -7.75 -4.58
CA GLY A 103 -5.86 -8.02 -3.20
C GLY A 103 -5.76 -6.80 -2.30
N ILE A 104 -6.36 -6.91 -1.13
CA ILE A 104 -6.19 -5.95 -0.03
C ILE A 104 -5.07 -6.46 0.86
N TYR A 105 -4.14 -5.55 1.23
CA TYR A 105 -3.11 -5.85 2.23
C TYR A 105 -3.58 -5.44 3.63
N SER A 106 -4.09 -4.23 3.77
CA SER A 106 -4.64 -3.74 5.04
C SER A 106 -5.48 -2.46 4.85
N ARG A 107 -6.21 -2.09 5.91
CA ARG A 107 -6.83 -0.77 6.10
C ARG A 107 -6.31 -0.22 7.40
N ALA A 108 -5.76 0.99 7.40
CA ALA A 108 -4.99 1.48 8.54
C ALA A 108 -5.09 3.00 8.74
N PRO A 109 -6.30 3.59 8.88
CA PRO A 109 -6.45 5.04 8.99
C PRO A 109 -5.69 5.65 10.19
N GLN A 110 -5.63 4.96 11.32
CA GLN A 110 -4.93 5.44 12.53
C GLN A 110 -3.40 5.45 12.38
N ALA A 111 -2.88 4.67 11.45
CA ALA A 111 -1.43 4.51 11.27
C ALA A 111 -0.76 5.67 10.52
N PHE A 112 -1.55 6.53 9.87
CA PHE A 112 -1.08 7.64 9.04
C PHE A 112 -1.49 8.96 9.68
N ASN A 113 -0.50 9.78 10.04
CA ASN A 113 -0.68 10.92 10.92
C ASN A 113 -0.05 12.20 10.35
N ILE A 114 -0.63 13.34 10.68
CA ILE A 114 -0.05 14.66 10.56
C ILE A 114 0.39 15.06 11.96
N MET A 115 1.68 15.33 12.13
CA MET A 115 2.27 15.60 13.44
C MET A 115 3.02 16.93 13.45
N SER A 116 3.12 17.55 14.62
CA SER A 116 3.94 18.74 14.85
C SER A 116 4.67 18.65 16.18
N LYS A 117 5.85 19.28 16.27
CA LYS A 117 6.54 19.53 17.52
C LYS A 117 6.19 20.91 18.11
N ASN A 118 5.65 21.80 17.29
CA ASN A 118 5.25 23.14 17.73
C ASN A 118 3.97 23.08 18.59
N PRO A 119 4.01 23.41 19.89
CA PRO A 119 2.85 23.32 20.78
C PRO A 119 1.73 24.31 20.45
N GLU A 120 2.00 25.33 19.64
CA GLU A 120 0.98 26.30 19.21
C GLU A 120 0.09 25.72 18.10
N LEU A 121 0.53 24.72 17.34
CA LEU A 121 -0.26 24.04 16.34
C LEU A 121 -1.06 22.92 17.01
N LYS A 122 -2.38 23.09 17.12
CA LYS A 122 -3.30 22.16 17.82
C LYS A 122 -4.29 21.49 16.88
N THR A 123 -4.58 22.13 15.76
CA THR A 123 -5.57 21.70 14.79
C THR A 123 -5.03 21.83 13.38
N LEU A 124 -5.72 21.22 12.40
CA LEU A 124 -5.36 21.39 10.99
C LEU A 124 -5.55 22.81 10.47
N ALA A 125 -6.43 23.60 11.08
CA ALA A 125 -6.62 25.00 10.72
C ALA A 125 -5.37 25.86 11.01
N ASP A 126 -4.58 25.47 12.01
CA ASP A 126 -3.34 26.16 12.39
C ASP A 126 -2.21 25.96 11.36
N LEU A 127 -2.40 25.04 10.40
CA LEU A 127 -1.45 24.80 9.30
C LEU A 127 -1.48 25.87 8.22
N LYS A 128 -2.41 26.85 8.26
CA LYS A 128 -2.46 27.93 7.28
C LYS A 128 -1.15 28.73 7.26
N GLY A 129 -0.54 28.83 6.08
CA GLY A 129 0.76 29.49 5.88
C GLY A 129 1.97 28.70 6.40
N LYS A 130 1.79 27.44 6.77
CA LYS A 130 2.82 26.58 7.36
C LYS A 130 3.47 25.67 6.35
N THR A 131 4.68 25.20 6.68
CA THR A 131 5.44 24.23 5.88
C THR A 131 5.21 22.83 6.44
N VAL A 132 4.77 21.92 5.58
CA VAL A 132 4.53 20.50 5.90
C VAL A 132 5.48 19.63 5.08
N ALA A 133 6.21 18.70 5.72
CA ALA A 133 7.08 17.76 5.03
C ALA A 133 6.42 16.38 4.90
N GLY A 134 6.55 15.74 3.74
CA GLY A 134 6.03 14.38 3.57
C GLY A 134 5.98 13.87 2.13
N PRO A 135 5.68 12.56 1.94
CA PRO A 135 5.70 11.93 0.63
C PRO A 135 4.47 12.33 -0.20
N LYS A 136 4.71 13.08 -1.28
CA LYS A 136 3.67 13.49 -2.24
C LYS A 136 3.10 12.29 -3.01
N GLY A 137 1.80 12.33 -3.33
CA GLY A 137 1.14 11.27 -4.13
C GLY A 137 0.88 9.97 -3.37
N THR A 138 0.85 10.01 -2.05
CA THR A 138 0.61 8.85 -1.17
C THR A 138 -0.64 9.04 -0.32
N ILE A 139 -1.01 8.01 0.44
CA ILE A 139 -2.09 8.08 1.45
C ILE A 139 -1.88 9.26 2.42
N LEU A 140 -0.64 9.49 2.87
CA LEU A 140 -0.34 10.62 3.77
C LEU A 140 -0.66 11.98 3.13
N HIS A 141 -0.30 12.15 1.84
CA HIS A 141 -0.65 13.37 1.12
C HIS A 141 -2.17 13.52 0.96
N GLN A 142 -2.89 12.44 0.69
CA GLN A 142 -4.35 12.45 0.62
C GLN A 142 -4.98 12.85 1.97
N ILE A 143 -4.47 12.31 3.10
CA ILE A 143 -4.94 12.66 4.44
C ILE A 143 -4.70 14.13 4.74
N LEU A 144 -3.53 14.68 4.38
CA LEU A 144 -3.27 16.11 4.53
C LEU A 144 -4.32 16.94 3.80
N LEU A 145 -4.52 16.69 2.52
CA LEU A 145 -5.45 17.47 1.72
C LEU A 145 -6.91 17.30 2.16
N ALA A 146 -7.34 16.07 2.50
CA ALA A 146 -8.67 15.82 3.06
C ALA A 146 -8.88 16.54 4.40
N GLY A 147 -7.85 16.55 5.23
CA GLY A 147 -7.86 17.26 6.51
C GLY A 147 -7.92 18.77 6.35
N LEU A 148 -7.17 19.33 5.38
CA LEU A 148 -7.22 20.75 5.05
C LEU A 148 -8.62 21.16 4.53
N ASP A 149 -9.20 20.39 3.61
CA ASP A 149 -10.57 20.62 3.07
C ASP A 149 -11.60 20.62 4.22
N LYS A 150 -11.49 19.67 5.14
CA LYS A 150 -12.37 19.61 6.35
C LYS A 150 -12.17 20.81 7.28
N ALA A 151 -10.97 21.37 7.34
CA ALA A 151 -10.65 22.57 8.11
C ALA A 151 -10.99 23.89 7.38
N GLY A 152 -11.55 23.83 6.17
CA GLY A 152 -11.87 24.99 5.34
C GLY A 152 -10.64 25.62 4.65
N LEU A 153 -9.55 24.88 4.54
CA LEU A 153 -8.31 25.29 3.89
C LEU A 153 -8.17 24.61 2.52
N GLN A 154 -7.35 25.24 1.67
CA GLN A 154 -6.97 24.70 0.38
C GLN A 154 -5.54 24.15 0.42
N ALA A 155 -5.17 23.32 -0.55
CA ALA A 155 -3.79 22.84 -0.69
C ALA A 155 -2.76 23.96 -0.79
N SER A 156 -3.12 25.09 -1.40
CA SER A 156 -2.29 26.29 -1.52
C SER A 156 -2.10 27.06 -0.21
N ASP A 157 -2.88 26.76 0.84
CA ASP A 157 -2.71 27.39 2.14
C ASP A 157 -1.55 26.80 2.95
N VAL A 158 -0.92 25.70 2.48
CA VAL A 158 0.26 25.09 3.08
C VAL A 158 1.35 24.87 2.02
N GLU A 159 2.62 24.95 2.43
CA GLU A 159 3.74 24.56 1.59
C GLU A 159 4.11 23.10 1.86
N LEU A 160 3.88 22.21 0.89
CA LEU A 160 4.27 20.81 1.00
C LEU A 160 5.66 20.56 0.42
N LEU A 161 6.64 20.27 1.28
CA LEU A 161 7.97 19.81 0.92
C LEU A 161 7.96 18.29 0.72
N SER A 162 8.13 17.85 -0.53
CA SER A 162 8.10 16.42 -0.87
C SER A 162 9.38 15.73 -0.45
N MET A 163 9.28 14.81 0.53
CA MET A 163 10.38 13.95 0.98
C MET A 163 9.83 12.67 1.63
N ASP A 164 10.65 11.64 1.77
CA ASP A 164 10.29 10.38 2.43
C ASP A 164 10.03 10.60 3.95
N ILE A 165 9.34 9.65 4.60
CA ILE A 165 8.89 9.79 6.01
C ILE A 165 10.06 10.06 6.97
N PRO A 166 11.17 9.28 7.00
CA PRO A 166 12.21 9.50 7.99
C PRO A 166 12.85 10.90 7.92
N PRO A 167 13.22 11.45 6.74
CA PRO A 167 13.71 12.82 6.66
C PRO A 167 12.64 13.87 7.03
N SER A 168 11.34 13.63 6.73
CA SER A 168 10.25 14.53 7.15
C SER A 168 10.16 14.65 8.68
N VAL A 169 10.24 13.50 9.37
CA VAL A 169 10.26 13.46 10.84
C VAL A 169 11.47 14.21 11.40
N THR A 170 12.64 13.98 10.82
CA THR A 170 13.86 14.68 11.24
C THR A 170 13.74 16.18 11.06
N ALA A 171 13.22 16.64 9.92
CA ALA A 171 13.01 18.06 9.64
C ALA A 171 12.04 18.70 10.64
N MET A 172 10.94 18.03 10.99
CA MET A 172 9.97 18.50 11.98
C MET A 172 10.57 18.54 13.39
N LEU A 173 11.30 17.52 13.80
CA LEU A 173 11.91 17.46 15.13
C LEU A 173 13.02 18.53 15.32
N ASN A 174 13.70 18.91 14.23
CA ASN A 174 14.68 20.00 14.19
C ASN A 174 14.05 21.38 13.91
N GLU A 175 12.69 21.44 13.84
CA GLU A 175 11.96 22.70 13.63
C GLU A 175 12.27 23.38 12.27
N ASN A 176 12.78 22.61 11.29
CA ASN A 176 13.02 23.08 9.93
C ASN A 176 11.72 23.14 9.10
N VAL A 177 10.66 22.44 9.55
CA VAL A 177 9.31 22.49 9.04
C VAL A 177 8.32 22.50 10.22
N ASP A 178 7.14 23.07 10.01
CA ASP A 178 6.13 23.21 11.06
C ASP A 178 5.43 21.89 11.41
N ALA A 179 5.24 21.02 10.42
CA ALA A 179 4.60 19.72 10.59
C ALA A 179 5.18 18.66 9.64
N ALA A 180 4.94 17.40 9.92
CA ALA A 180 5.36 16.29 9.09
C ALA A 180 4.23 15.27 8.91
N LEU A 181 4.25 14.59 7.76
CA LEU A 181 3.43 13.43 7.45
C LEU A 181 4.18 12.18 7.94
N VAL A 182 3.60 11.50 8.93
CA VAL A 182 4.28 10.44 9.68
C VAL A 182 3.44 9.18 9.70
N ALA A 183 4.05 8.00 9.63
CA ALA A 183 3.32 6.75 9.68
C ALA A 183 4.03 5.68 10.55
N GLY A 184 3.21 4.82 11.13
CA GLY A 184 3.67 3.61 11.82
C GLY A 184 4.64 3.87 12.97
N ALA A 185 5.77 3.17 13.00
CA ALA A 185 6.77 3.24 14.06
C ALA A 185 7.31 4.65 14.30
N ASP A 186 7.40 5.46 13.25
CA ASP A 186 7.90 6.83 13.34
C ASP A 186 6.96 7.75 14.10
N VAL A 187 5.65 7.42 14.21
CA VAL A 187 4.69 8.15 15.05
C VAL A 187 5.12 8.09 16.52
N LEU A 188 5.41 6.88 17.04
CA LEU A 188 5.85 6.72 18.42
C LEU A 188 7.22 7.37 18.67
N ARG A 189 8.13 7.29 17.70
CA ARG A 189 9.45 7.96 17.80
C ARG A 189 9.30 9.47 17.88
N ALA A 190 8.44 10.05 17.04
CA ALA A 190 8.16 11.49 17.04
C ALA A 190 7.50 11.92 18.37
N GLN A 191 6.53 11.14 18.88
CA GLN A 191 5.89 11.40 20.17
C GLN A 191 6.89 11.38 21.34
N LYS A 192 7.79 10.38 21.38
CA LYS A 192 8.87 10.32 22.38
C LYS A 192 9.82 11.53 22.32
N ALA A 193 9.96 12.12 21.14
CA ALA A 193 10.76 13.33 20.92
C ALA A 193 9.98 14.64 21.10
N GLY A 194 8.75 14.56 21.66
CA GLY A 194 7.93 15.72 22.02
C GLY A 194 6.97 16.20 20.93
N ALA A 195 6.85 15.49 19.80
CA ALA A 195 5.83 15.80 18.82
C ALA A 195 4.46 15.26 19.23
N HIS A 196 3.41 15.87 18.71
CA HIS A 196 2.02 15.46 18.95
C HIS A 196 1.26 15.31 17.62
N ILE A 197 0.17 14.56 17.65
CA ILE A 197 -0.69 14.32 16.50
C ILE A 197 -1.67 15.49 16.35
N LEU A 198 -1.71 16.09 15.17
CA LEU A 198 -2.74 17.08 14.79
C LEU A 198 -3.98 16.39 14.21
N ALA A 199 -3.78 15.35 13.40
CA ALA A 199 -4.83 14.52 12.84
C ALA A 199 -4.27 13.18 12.36
N ASN A 200 -5.16 12.21 12.13
CA ASN A 200 -4.88 10.96 11.44
C ASN A 200 -5.92 10.69 10.34
N GLY A 201 -5.89 9.51 9.73
CA GLY A 201 -6.82 9.14 8.66
C GLY A 201 -8.27 8.89 9.10
N GLU A 202 -8.55 8.74 10.41
CA GLU A 202 -9.90 8.41 10.89
C GLU A 202 -10.90 9.49 10.53
N GLY A 203 -12.00 9.08 9.88
CA GLY A 203 -13.03 10.00 9.40
C GLY A 203 -12.59 10.92 8.25
N LEU A 204 -11.41 10.66 7.67
CA LEU A 204 -10.87 11.34 6.48
C LEU A 204 -10.66 10.37 5.33
N VAL A 205 -9.88 9.30 5.55
CA VAL A 205 -9.48 8.31 4.53
C VAL A 205 -9.30 6.96 5.20
N ASP A 206 -9.86 5.88 4.63
CA ASP A 206 -9.71 4.52 5.16
C ASP A 206 -8.26 3.99 5.08
N ALA A 207 -7.39 4.71 4.39
CA ALA A 207 -5.99 4.37 4.21
C ALA A 207 -5.80 2.92 3.71
N THR A 208 -6.52 2.59 2.63
CA THR A 208 -6.48 1.25 2.02
C THR A 208 -5.14 0.99 1.37
N ILE A 209 -4.48 -0.08 1.82
CA ILE A 209 -3.24 -0.59 1.27
C ILE A 209 -3.58 -1.85 0.47
N VAL A 210 -3.07 -1.94 -0.74
CA VAL A 210 -3.38 -2.99 -1.71
C VAL A 210 -2.16 -3.82 -2.06
N ILE A 211 -2.40 -5.02 -2.56
CA ILE A 211 -1.43 -5.84 -3.27
C ILE A 211 -1.64 -5.58 -4.76
N ALA A 212 -0.57 -5.27 -5.48
CA ALA A 212 -0.66 -4.93 -6.88
C ALA A 212 0.42 -5.61 -7.73
N THR A 213 0.13 -5.76 -9.03
CA THR A 213 1.03 -6.33 -10.03
C THR A 213 0.80 -5.67 -11.39
N SER A 214 1.61 -5.96 -12.40
CA SER A 214 1.30 -5.55 -13.76
C SER A 214 0.27 -6.49 -14.42
N ASN A 215 -0.57 -5.96 -15.32
CA ASN A 215 -1.46 -6.79 -16.12
C ASN A 215 -0.67 -7.81 -16.96
N LYS A 216 0.51 -7.42 -17.44
CA LYS A 216 1.42 -8.32 -18.14
C LYS A 216 1.79 -9.53 -17.28
N PHE A 217 2.26 -9.32 -16.05
CA PHE A 217 2.67 -10.41 -15.16
C PHE A 217 1.46 -11.26 -14.75
N LEU A 218 0.31 -10.63 -14.50
CA LEU A 218 -0.95 -11.31 -14.22
C LEU A 218 -1.36 -12.27 -15.33
N GLN A 219 -1.23 -11.85 -16.59
CA GLN A 219 -1.60 -12.69 -17.76
C GLN A 219 -0.59 -13.80 -18.03
N THR A 220 0.70 -13.55 -17.82
CA THR A 220 1.76 -14.52 -18.11
C THR A 220 1.99 -15.51 -16.98
N HIS A 221 1.78 -15.09 -15.71
CA HIS A 221 2.08 -15.90 -14.53
C HIS A 221 0.95 -15.89 -13.47
N PRO A 222 -0.31 -16.21 -13.85
CA PRO A 222 -1.46 -16.15 -12.92
C PRO A 222 -1.29 -17.11 -11.74
N GLU A 223 -0.64 -18.27 -11.93
CA GLU A 223 -0.41 -19.23 -10.84
C GLU A 223 0.61 -18.73 -9.82
N ALA A 224 1.63 -17.96 -10.26
CA ALA A 224 2.57 -17.31 -9.33
C ALA A 224 1.87 -16.29 -8.43
N ILE A 225 0.90 -15.55 -8.99
CA ILE A 225 0.10 -14.60 -8.22
C ILE A 225 -0.78 -15.31 -7.19
N LYS A 226 -1.49 -16.37 -7.58
CA LYS A 226 -2.31 -17.17 -6.65
C LYS A 226 -1.44 -17.74 -5.53
N GLN A 227 -0.28 -18.28 -5.87
CA GLN A 227 0.68 -18.85 -4.93
C GLN A 227 1.17 -17.81 -3.91
N TYR A 228 1.44 -16.57 -4.36
CA TYR A 228 1.78 -15.46 -3.48
C TYR A 228 0.62 -15.08 -2.55
N LEU A 229 -0.60 -14.95 -3.08
CA LEU A 229 -1.77 -14.57 -2.29
C LEU A 229 -2.12 -15.62 -1.22
N GLU A 230 -1.98 -16.92 -1.53
CA GLU A 230 -2.16 -17.99 -0.55
C GLU A 230 -1.08 -17.93 0.55
N ALA A 231 0.20 -17.74 0.18
CA ALA A 231 1.27 -17.56 1.17
C ALA A 231 1.05 -16.32 2.04
N HIS A 232 0.52 -15.23 1.47
CA HIS A 232 0.14 -14.04 2.24
C HIS A 232 -0.99 -14.33 3.25
N LYS A 233 -2.02 -15.09 2.87
CA LYS A 233 -3.07 -15.55 3.79
C LYS A 233 -2.50 -16.43 4.92
N GLU A 234 -1.53 -17.29 4.62
CA GLU A 234 -0.84 -18.09 5.63
C GLU A 234 -0.10 -17.21 6.66
N ASN A 235 0.54 -16.11 6.21
CA ASN A 235 1.19 -15.15 7.10
C ASN A 235 0.17 -14.43 8.01
N ILE A 236 -1.02 -14.09 7.49
CA ILE A 236 -2.11 -13.52 8.31
C ILE A 236 -2.64 -14.56 9.31
N ALA A 237 -2.82 -15.81 8.88
CA ALA A 237 -3.23 -16.90 9.79
C ALA A 237 -2.18 -17.14 10.89
N PHE A 238 -0.89 -17.02 10.57
CA PHE A 238 0.19 -17.09 11.55
C PHE A 238 0.08 -15.96 12.57
N LEU A 239 -0.16 -14.71 12.11
CA LEU A 239 -0.38 -13.56 13.00
C LEU A 239 -1.47 -13.83 14.02
N HIS A 240 -2.61 -14.37 13.59
CA HIS A 240 -3.73 -14.66 14.50
C HIS A 240 -3.42 -15.77 15.50
N LYS A 241 -2.71 -16.83 15.07
CA LYS A 241 -2.39 -17.98 15.91
C LYS A 241 -1.20 -17.76 16.84
N ASN A 242 -0.23 -16.96 16.42
CA ASN A 242 1.08 -16.79 17.09
C ASN A 242 1.39 -15.32 17.36
N GLN A 243 0.40 -14.58 17.87
CA GLN A 243 0.43 -13.13 18.00
C GLN A 243 1.66 -12.61 18.77
N ALA A 244 2.02 -13.26 19.88
CA ALA A 244 3.19 -12.88 20.67
C ALA A 244 4.48 -12.96 19.85
N GLN A 245 4.69 -14.07 19.12
CA GLN A 245 5.87 -14.27 18.28
C GLN A 245 5.89 -13.30 17.09
N ALA A 246 4.73 -13.05 16.47
CA ALA A 246 4.60 -12.07 15.39
C ALA A 246 4.98 -10.64 15.85
N TYR A 247 4.61 -10.28 17.08
CA TYR A 247 4.96 -8.99 17.67
C TYR A 247 6.46 -8.90 18.02
N GLU A 248 7.08 -9.98 18.47
CA GLU A 248 8.54 -10.05 18.67
C GLU A 248 9.30 -9.87 17.35
N PHE A 249 8.89 -10.56 16.29
CA PHE A 249 9.46 -10.37 14.94
C PHE A 249 9.33 -8.92 14.49
N THR A 250 8.16 -8.33 14.70
CA THR A 250 7.88 -6.96 14.30
C THR A 250 8.69 -5.96 15.11
N ALA A 251 8.79 -6.14 16.42
CA ALA A 251 9.58 -5.31 17.30
C ALA A 251 11.06 -5.29 16.86
N LYS A 252 11.63 -6.47 16.60
CA LYS A 252 13.01 -6.60 16.10
C LYS A 252 13.21 -5.91 14.75
N ALA A 253 12.28 -6.06 13.80
CA ALA A 253 12.40 -5.49 12.46
C ALA A 253 12.25 -3.96 12.44
N THR A 254 11.45 -3.40 13.35
CA THR A 254 11.11 -1.96 13.39
C THR A 254 11.88 -1.17 14.45
N GLY A 255 12.57 -1.86 15.37
CA GLY A 255 13.24 -1.23 16.52
C GLY A 255 12.27 -0.75 17.61
N LEU A 256 11.02 -1.21 17.59
CA LEU A 256 10.03 -0.98 18.65
C LEU A 256 10.16 -2.02 19.76
N GLN A 257 9.56 -1.73 20.93
CA GLN A 257 9.37 -2.74 21.96
C GLN A 257 8.13 -3.59 21.63
N PRO A 258 8.06 -4.88 22.04
CA PRO A 258 6.87 -5.72 21.80
C PRO A 258 5.57 -5.12 22.33
N ALA A 259 5.62 -4.37 23.44
CA ALA A 259 4.47 -3.66 23.99
C ALA A 259 3.98 -2.53 23.08
N GLU A 260 4.90 -1.83 22.40
CA GLU A 260 4.56 -0.79 21.42
C GLU A 260 3.93 -1.38 20.17
N VAL A 261 4.46 -2.50 19.67
CA VAL A 261 3.85 -3.24 18.56
C VAL A 261 2.43 -3.67 18.93
N ARG A 262 2.23 -4.19 20.15
CA ARG A 262 0.90 -4.60 20.66
C ARG A 262 -0.08 -3.42 20.70
N ALA A 263 0.38 -2.23 21.09
CA ALA A 263 -0.45 -1.04 21.14
C ALA A 263 -0.83 -0.53 19.73
N MET A 264 0.06 -0.68 18.76
CA MET A 264 -0.14 -0.20 17.38
C MET A 264 -0.85 -1.22 16.48
N ALA A 265 -0.72 -2.52 16.74
CA ALA A 265 -1.28 -3.57 15.89
C ALA A 265 -2.80 -3.39 15.62
N PRO A 266 -3.64 -2.95 16.57
CA PRO A 266 -5.06 -2.66 16.33
C PRO A 266 -5.35 -1.53 15.33
N TRP A 267 -4.35 -0.69 15.00
CA TRP A 267 -4.51 0.35 13.97
C TRP A 267 -4.63 -0.23 12.56
N TYR A 268 -4.37 -1.52 12.40
CA TYR A 268 -4.30 -2.21 11.11
C TYR A 268 -5.32 -3.34 11.06
N ASN A 269 -6.21 -3.28 10.09
CA ASN A 269 -7.03 -4.42 9.69
C ASN A 269 -6.34 -5.12 8.52
N PHE A 270 -5.78 -6.31 8.75
CA PHE A 270 -5.10 -7.14 7.74
C PHE A 270 -6.03 -8.16 7.07
N ASP A 271 -7.35 -8.02 7.16
CA ASP A 271 -8.26 -8.89 6.42
C ASP A 271 -8.05 -8.71 4.90
N PRO A 272 -7.59 -9.75 4.18
CA PRO A 272 -7.28 -9.67 2.76
C PRO A 272 -8.53 -9.69 1.87
N THR A 273 -9.71 -9.85 2.45
CA THR A 273 -10.97 -9.92 1.71
C THR A 273 -11.29 -8.59 1.06
N LEU A 274 -11.43 -8.60 -0.27
CA LEU A 274 -11.91 -7.43 -1.01
C LEU A 274 -13.42 -7.31 -0.83
N THR A 275 -13.87 -6.21 -0.26
CA THR A 275 -15.29 -5.92 0.01
C THR A 275 -15.85 -4.85 -0.94
N PRO A 276 -17.19 -4.72 -1.08
CA PRO A 276 -17.78 -3.59 -1.80
C PRO A 276 -17.41 -2.22 -1.23
N GLN A 277 -17.13 -2.16 0.09
CA GLN A 277 -16.67 -0.94 0.75
C GLN A 277 -15.31 -0.50 0.22
N ASP A 278 -14.36 -1.43 -0.01
CA ASP A 278 -13.05 -1.09 -0.55
C ASP A 278 -13.14 -0.47 -1.94
N LEU A 279 -14.05 -0.99 -2.79
CA LEU A 279 -14.30 -0.40 -4.10
C LEU A 279 -14.82 1.03 -3.95
N THR A 280 -15.79 1.24 -3.07
CA THR A 280 -16.34 2.57 -2.79
C THR A 280 -15.28 3.54 -2.30
N GLU A 281 -14.39 3.11 -1.39
CA GLU A 281 -13.32 3.94 -0.87
C GLU A 281 -12.24 4.26 -1.93
N LEU A 282 -11.92 3.33 -2.80
CA LEU A 282 -11.02 3.60 -3.94
C LEU A 282 -11.66 4.56 -4.95
N GLU A 283 -12.98 4.46 -5.21
CA GLU A 283 -13.71 5.41 -6.04
C GLU A 283 -13.72 6.82 -5.41
N LYS A 284 -13.99 6.95 -4.11
CA LYS A 284 -13.89 8.22 -3.37
C LYS A 284 -12.47 8.79 -3.39
N THR A 285 -11.46 7.92 -3.25
CA THR A 285 -10.06 8.33 -3.38
C THR A 285 -9.79 8.94 -4.74
N GLN A 286 -10.28 8.33 -5.82
CA GLN A 286 -10.16 8.89 -7.17
C GLN A 286 -10.86 10.24 -7.32
N GLU A 287 -12.10 10.36 -6.82
CA GLU A 287 -12.86 11.62 -6.87
C GLU A 287 -12.10 12.74 -6.14
N PHE A 288 -11.53 12.41 -4.98
CA PHE A 288 -10.70 13.34 -4.23
C PHE A 288 -9.45 13.75 -5.01
N LEU A 289 -8.72 12.80 -5.61
CA LEU A 289 -7.52 13.08 -6.39
C LEU A 289 -7.79 13.97 -7.61
N LEU A 290 -8.93 13.76 -8.27
CA LEU A 290 -9.40 14.61 -9.37
C LEU A 290 -9.72 16.03 -8.88
N LYS A 291 -10.48 16.17 -7.78
CA LYS A 291 -10.82 17.47 -7.17
C LYS A 291 -9.55 18.23 -6.73
N ALA A 292 -8.58 17.51 -6.18
CA ALA A 292 -7.31 18.10 -5.73
C ALA A 292 -6.32 18.41 -6.89
N GLY A 293 -6.67 18.09 -8.13
CA GLY A 293 -5.80 18.30 -9.30
C GLY A 293 -4.56 17.40 -9.34
N LEU A 294 -4.53 16.35 -8.52
CA LEU A 294 -3.44 15.37 -8.49
C LEU A 294 -3.59 14.31 -9.58
N GLN A 295 -4.82 14.02 -9.96
CA GLN A 295 -5.17 13.12 -11.06
C GLN A 295 -5.81 13.95 -12.19
N LYS A 296 -5.34 13.75 -13.43
CA LYS A 296 -5.87 14.46 -14.60
C LYS A 296 -6.98 13.67 -15.29
N ASN A 297 -6.81 12.37 -15.42
CA ASN A 297 -7.70 11.50 -16.18
C ASN A 297 -8.43 10.55 -15.22
N LYS A 298 -9.77 10.53 -15.29
CA LYS A 298 -10.57 9.53 -14.58
C LYS A 298 -10.32 8.16 -15.20
N ILE A 299 -10.12 7.14 -14.35
CA ILE A 299 -10.00 5.74 -14.75
C ILE A 299 -11.19 4.95 -14.21
N ASP A 300 -11.45 3.79 -14.80
CA ASP A 300 -12.42 2.85 -14.23
C ASP A 300 -11.76 2.03 -13.13
N ILE A 301 -12.10 2.33 -11.87
CA ILE A 301 -11.57 1.64 -10.68
C ILE A 301 -11.93 0.15 -10.69
N LYS A 302 -13.10 -0.23 -11.25
CA LYS A 302 -13.50 -1.65 -11.37
C LYS A 302 -12.55 -2.42 -12.27
N ASN A 303 -12.05 -1.78 -13.34
CA ASN A 303 -11.08 -2.37 -14.24
C ASN A 303 -9.65 -2.41 -13.66
N LEU A 304 -9.38 -1.59 -12.64
CA LEU A 304 -8.11 -1.63 -11.90
C LEU A 304 -8.03 -2.87 -10.99
N ILE A 305 -9.17 -3.37 -10.52
CA ILE A 305 -9.26 -4.47 -9.57
C ILE A 305 -9.48 -5.79 -10.30
N VAL A 306 -8.71 -6.82 -9.95
CA VAL A 306 -8.87 -8.18 -10.48
C VAL A 306 -9.21 -9.12 -9.33
N LYS A 307 -10.33 -9.84 -9.47
CA LYS A 307 -10.71 -10.93 -8.55
C LYS A 307 -10.10 -12.22 -9.08
N LEU A 308 -9.29 -12.89 -8.25
CA LEU A 308 -8.59 -14.14 -8.54
C LEU A 308 -9.21 -15.31 -7.79
#